data_590219d3e7d0b482b527583ae00ea8e6
#
_entry.id   590219d3e7d0b482b527583ae00ea8e6
#
_cell.length_a   1.000
_cell.length_b   1.000
_cell.length_c   1.000
_cell.angle_alpha   90.00
_cell.angle_beta   90.00
_cell.angle_gamma   90.00
#
_symmetry.space_group_name_H-M   'P 1'
#
loop_
_entity.id
_entity.type
_entity.pdbx_description
1 polymer ?
#
loop_
_entity_poly.entity_id
_entity_poly.type
_entity_poly.pdbx_seq_one_letter_code
_entity_poly.pdbx_strand_id
1 'polypeptide(L)' 'MPLFYFRLVDSNFVADYGAHDLSDETVAEIEAIKLAKSLSDTRPQLLGKHYSISVTDGYGAGVCVVPLDAIS' A
#
# COMPACT_ATOMS: atom_id res chain seq x y z
N MET A 1 16.45 -1.45 11.54
CA MET A 1 15.62 -0.87 10.44
C MET A 1 14.15 -1.11 10.76
N PRO A 2 13.28 -0.12 10.62
CA PRO A 2 11.87 -0.31 10.93
C PRO A 2 11.17 -1.18 9.89
N LEU A 3 10.20 -1.97 10.34
CA LEU A 3 9.36 -2.76 9.46
C LEU A 3 8.09 -1.99 9.12
N PHE A 4 7.69 -2.08 7.86
CA PHE A 4 6.46 -1.49 7.37
C PHE A 4 5.60 -2.57 6.72
N TYR A 5 4.32 -2.59 7.04
CA TYR A 5 3.36 -3.59 6.57
C TYR A 5 2.49 -2.98 5.48
N PHE A 6 2.39 -3.68 4.37
CA PHE A 6 1.67 -3.23 3.18
C PHE A 6 0.44 -4.10 2.98
N ARG A 7 -0.73 -3.48 2.85
CA ARG A 7 -1.99 -4.18 2.69
C ARG A 7 -2.82 -3.53 1.59
N LEU A 8 -3.46 -4.36 0.79
CA LEU A 8 -4.47 -3.89 -0.14
C LEU A 8 -5.82 -3.91 0.59
N VAL A 9 -6.48 -2.77 0.65
CA VAL A 9 -7.73 -2.62 1.40
C VAL A 9 -8.77 -1.90 0.57
N ASP A 10 -10.04 -2.23 0.84
CA ASP A 10 -11.17 -1.40 0.43
C ASP A 10 -11.91 -1.00 1.71
N SER A 11 -13.23 -1.19 1.82
CA SER A 11 -13.91 -0.99 3.10
C SER A 11 -13.54 -2.07 4.14
N ASN A 12 -12.97 -3.19 3.68
CA ASN A 12 -12.51 -4.30 4.51
C ASN A 12 -11.09 -4.67 4.12
N PHE A 13 -10.41 -5.46 4.96
CA PHE A 13 -9.10 -6.03 4.62
C PHE A 13 -9.25 -6.98 3.43
N VAL A 14 -8.39 -6.83 2.43
CA VAL A 14 -8.45 -7.64 1.21
C VAL A 14 -7.25 -8.57 1.09
N ALA A 15 -6.02 -8.03 1.15
CA ALA A 15 -4.83 -8.83 0.96
C ALA A 15 -3.64 -8.22 1.71
N ASP A 16 -2.75 -9.09 2.18
CA ASP A 16 -1.54 -8.69 2.87
C ASP A 16 -0.36 -8.91 1.93
N TYR A 17 0.42 -7.86 1.69
CA TYR A 17 1.62 -7.94 0.85
C TYR A 17 2.90 -8.06 1.67
N GLY A 18 2.77 -8.29 2.97
CA GLY A 18 3.88 -8.61 3.84
C GLY A 18 4.55 -7.39 4.45
N ALA A 19 5.61 -7.67 5.17
CA ALA A 19 6.42 -6.66 5.86
C ALA A 19 7.72 -6.43 5.10
N HIS A 20 8.14 -5.17 5.05
CA HIS A 20 9.37 -4.77 4.38
C HIS A 20 10.21 -3.93 5.33
N ASP A 21 11.50 -4.23 5.37
CA ASP A 21 12.46 -3.49 6.18
C ASP A 21 12.96 -2.29 5.36
N LEU A 22 12.49 -1.10 5.71
CA LEU A 22 12.77 0.12 4.97
C LEU A 22 13.38 1.16 5.89
N SER A 23 14.12 2.11 5.32
CA SER A 23 14.89 3.05 6.11
C SER A 23 14.03 4.07 6.85
N ASP A 24 12.93 4.53 6.25
CA ASP A 24 12.04 5.51 6.88
C ASP A 24 10.66 5.52 6.22
N GLU A 25 9.78 6.39 6.72
CA GLU A 25 8.41 6.50 6.22
C GLU A 25 8.34 7.03 4.79
N THR A 26 9.28 7.87 4.40
CA THR A 26 9.33 8.39 3.04
C THR A 26 9.59 7.27 2.03
N VAL A 27 10.51 6.37 2.36
CA VAL A 27 10.78 5.20 1.52
C VAL A 27 9.57 4.28 1.49
N ALA A 28 8.89 4.10 2.63
CA ALA A 28 7.68 3.30 2.68
C ALA A 28 6.58 3.86 1.77
N GLU A 29 6.41 5.18 1.76
CA GLU A 29 5.44 5.83 0.88
C GLU A 29 5.79 5.61 -0.60
N ILE A 30 7.05 5.77 -0.96
CA ILE A 30 7.51 5.53 -2.33
C ILE A 30 7.24 4.09 -2.75
N GLU A 31 7.53 3.13 -1.88
CA GLU A 31 7.28 1.72 -2.17
C GLU A 31 5.78 1.43 -2.30
N ALA A 32 4.95 2.09 -1.49
CA ALA A 32 3.50 1.96 -1.59
C ALA A 32 2.99 2.48 -2.95
N ILE A 33 3.53 3.59 -3.41
CA ILE A 33 3.18 4.16 -4.72
C ILE A 33 3.58 3.21 -5.84
N LYS A 34 4.77 2.63 -5.76
CA LYS A 34 5.22 1.64 -6.74
C LYS A 34 4.32 0.40 -6.75
N LEU A 35 3.94 -0.08 -5.59
CA LEU A 35 3.04 -1.23 -5.48
C LEU A 35 1.67 -0.91 -6.07
N ALA A 36 1.11 0.25 -5.74
CA ALA A 36 -0.18 0.66 -6.27
C ALA A 36 -0.14 0.78 -7.79
N LYS A 37 0.92 1.36 -8.33
CA LYS A 37 1.10 1.49 -9.76
C LYS A 37 1.23 0.13 -10.44
N SER A 38 2.00 -0.78 -9.85
CA SER A 38 2.16 -2.13 -10.36
C SER A 38 0.82 -2.88 -10.39
N LEU A 39 0.03 -2.77 -9.33
CA LEU A 39 -1.29 -3.40 -9.28
C LEU A 39 -2.25 -2.79 -10.30
N SER A 40 -2.20 -1.48 -10.49
CA SER A 40 -3.00 -0.79 -11.49
C SER A 40 -2.68 -1.29 -12.91
N ASP A 41 -1.41 -1.56 -13.19
CA ASP A 41 -0.98 -2.06 -14.50
C ASP A 41 -1.29 -3.55 -14.70
N THR A 42 -1.12 -4.37 -13.67
CA THR A 42 -1.27 -5.83 -13.78
C THR A 42 -2.69 -6.30 -13.50
N ARG A 43 -3.45 -5.50 -12.73
CA ARG A 43 -4.83 -5.85 -12.35
C ARG A 43 -5.75 -4.64 -12.52
N PRO A 44 -5.97 -4.20 -13.76
CA PRO A 44 -6.81 -3.03 -14.01
C PRO A 44 -8.25 -3.19 -13.51
N GLN A 45 -8.70 -4.42 -13.27
CA GLN A 45 -10.03 -4.67 -12.71
C GLN A 45 -10.18 -4.13 -11.27
N LEU A 46 -9.07 -3.81 -10.59
CA LEU A 46 -9.12 -3.21 -9.26
C LEU A 46 -9.43 -1.72 -9.30
N LEU A 47 -9.24 -1.09 -10.44
CA LEU A 47 -9.52 0.35 -10.59
C LEU A 47 -11.03 0.60 -10.53
N GLY A 48 -11.41 1.74 -9.96
CA GLY A 48 -12.81 2.12 -9.83
C GLY A 48 -13.54 1.44 -8.68
N LYS A 49 -12.84 0.64 -7.87
CA LYS A 49 -13.45 -0.11 -6.76
C LYS A 49 -12.97 0.38 -5.39
N HIS A 50 -12.34 1.55 -5.35
CA HIS A 50 -11.89 2.22 -4.12
C HIS A 50 -10.87 1.42 -3.31
N TYR A 51 -10.04 0.63 -4.01
CA TYR A 51 -8.92 -0.04 -3.35
C TYR A 51 -7.79 0.95 -3.04
N SER A 52 -7.10 0.71 -1.95
CA SER A 52 -5.95 1.52 -1.54
C SER A 52 -4.87 0.61 -0.96
N ILE A 53 -3.62 1.06 -1.03
CA ILE A 53 -2.53 0.43 -0.31
C ILE A 53 -2.40 1.13 1.02
N SER A 54 -2.60 0.40 2.11
CA SER A 54 -2.45 0.90 3.47
C SER A 54 -1.10 0.47 4.02
N VAL A 55 -0.32 1.42 4.51
CA VAL A 55 0.99 1.16 5.10
C VAL A 55 0.93 1.47 6.59
N THR A 56 1.33 0.50 7.39
CA THR A 56 1.45 0.69 8.84
C THR A 56 2.88 0.36 9.27
N ASP A 57 3.28 0.89 10.42
CA ASP A 57 4.58 0.57 11.00
C ASP A 57 4.51 -0.70 11.86
N GLY A 58 5.62 -1.05 12.50
CA GLY A 58 5.70 -2.25 13.33
C GLY A 58 4.86 -2.19 14.60
N TYR A 59 4.34 -1.02 14.95
CA TYR A 59 3.45 -0.84 16.10
C TYR A 59 1.97 -0.77 15.69
N GLY A 60 1.70 -0.91 14.40
CA GLY A 60 0.32 -0.83 13.90
C GLY A 60 -0.19 0.58 13.64
N ALA A 61 0.67 1.60 13.80
CA ALA A 61 0.27 2.97 13.49
C ALA A 61 0.25 3.21 11.99
N GLY A 62 -0.74 3.96 11.51
CA GLY A 62 -0.85 4.28 10.09
C GLY A 62 0.28 5.21 9.64
N VAL A 63 0.93 4.85 8.54
CA VAL A 63 1.99 5.66 7.93
C VAL A 63 1.43 6.44 6.74
N CYS A 64 0.81 5.75 5.81
CA CYS A 64 0.18 6.38 4.67
C CYS A 64 -0.85 5.46 4.04
N VAL A 65 -1.69 6.03 3.19
CA VAL A 65 -2.65 5.28 2.37
C VAL A 65 -2.55 5.83 0.94
N VAL A 66 -2.35 4.94 -0.02
CA VAL A 66 -2.20 5.31 -1.42
C VAL A 66 -3.35 4.71 -2.22
N PRO A 67 -4.32 5.52 -2.64
CA PRO A 67 -5.42 5.01 -3.45
C PRO A 67 -4.93 4.58 -4.84
N LEU A 68 -5.38 3.42 -5.31
CA LEU A 68 -5.01 2.94 -6.64
C LEU A 68 -5.52 3.88 -7.73
N ASP A 69 -6.73 4.41 -7.56
CA ASP A 69 -7.35 5.27 -8.56
C ASP A 69 -6.62 6.61 -8.73
N ALA A 70 -5.93 7.08 -7.70
CA ALA A 70 -5.20 8.33 -7.75
C ALA A 70 -3.91 8.25 -8.59
N ILE A 71 -3.44 7.03 -8.89
CA ILE A 71 -2.16 6.78 -9.56
C ILE A 71 -2.34 6.36 -11.00
N SER A 72 -3.48 5.79 -11.32
CA SER A 72 -3.78 5.30 -12.66
C SER A 72 -4.03 6.41 -13.67
#